data_fdcbb1e61857b3e22c02921076120f6b
#
_entry.id   fdcbb1e61857b3e22c02921076120f6b
#
_cell.length_a   1.000
_cell.length_b   1.000
_cell.length_c   1.000
_cell.angle_alpha   90.00
_cell.angle_beta   90.00
_cell.angle_gamma   90.00
#
_symmetry.space_group_name_H-M   'P 1'
#
loop_
_entity.id
_entity.type
_entity.pdbx_description
1 polymer ?
#
loop_
_entity_poly.entity_id
_entity_poly.type
_entity_poly.pdbx_seq_one_letter_code
_entity_poly.pdbx_strand_id
1 'polypeptide(L)'
;VAALLPLVGRFHEFSVATPDIRACVEFYEQLGFTQAATGDALSHPYGVLSDGRLHLGLHQHSAPTPTLTFVRPGVGSAVPAYAAAGIELTVCRTGEDVFNEIGFSDPFGQAVTVLEARTYSPPARTATEVSLLGDFAQVSLPAADFAAAQAFWEPLGFVAADEAQEPYAHLPLTSDTLDIAFHQPRTFERPMLVFRSAAMAARVARLGELGVEMLPLPRGIRADGNALLEAPDGTALLLLQGEN
;
A
#
# COMPACT_ATOMS: atom_id res chain seq x y z
N VAL A 1 -25.23 2.89 15.57
CA VAL A 1 -24.96 3.78 14.43
C VAL A 1 -24.03 2.99 13.53
N ALA A 2 -24.48 2.60 12.31
CA ALA A 2 -23.59 2.00 11.33
C ALA A 2 -22.51 3.04 10.99
N ALA A 3 -21.25 2.67 11.17
CA ALA A 3 -20.15 3.52 10.74
C ALA A 3 -20.33 3.81 9.25
N LEU A 4 -20.29 5.07 8.86
CA LEU A 4 -20.33 5.45 7.44
C LEU A 4 -19.09 4.85 6.79
N LEU A 5 -19.31 4.01 5.78
CA LEU A 5 -18.23 3.43 4.99
C LEU A 5 -17.39 4.56 4.36
N PRO A 6 -16.06 4.57 4.51
CA PRO A 6 -15.20 5.52 3.81
C PRO A 6 -15.50 5.56 2.31
N LEU A 7 -15.28 6.71 1.66
CA LEU A 7 -15.61 6.85 0.24
C LEU A 7 -14.82 5.85 -0.63
N VAL A 8 -13.55 5.59 -0.32
CA VAL A 8 -12.76 4.53 -0.98
C VAL A 8 -13.16 3.12 -0.55
N GLY A 9 -13.86 2.95 0.57
CA GLY A 9 -14.15 1.64 1.14
C GLY A 9 -13.01 1.13 1.99
N ARG A 10 -12.63 -0.14 1.81
CA ARG A 10 -11.60 -0.82 2.61
C ARG A 10 -10.40 -1.18 1.74
N PHE A 11 -9.21 -1.00 2.28
CA PHE A 11 -7.99 -1.39 1.60
C PHE A 11 -7.99 -2.90 1.33
N HIS A 12 -7.67 -3.26 0.10
CA HIS A 12 -7.64 -4.63 -0.37
C HIS A 12 -6.20 -5.10 -0.56
N GLU A 13 -5.44 -4.41 -1.41
CA GLU A 13 -4.06 -4.77 -1.69
C GLU A 13 -3.24 -3.58 -2.20
N PHE A 14 -1.93 -3.68 -2.04
CA PHE A 14 -0.95 -2.90 -2.76
C PHE A 14 -0.63 -3.64 -4.05
N SER A 15 -1.14 -3.13 -5.17
CA SER A 15 -1.06 -3.79 -6.48
C SER A 15 0.15 -3.31 -7.24
N VAL A 16 0.96 -4.24 -7.73
CA VAL A 16 2.12 -3.93 -8.56
C VAL A 16 2.07 -4.69 -9.89
N ALA A 17 2.43 -4.00 -10.96
CA ALA A 17 2.63 -4.60 -12.26
C ALA A 17 4.05 -5.16 -12.34
N THR A 18 4.20 -6.42 -12.71
CA THR A 18 5.52 -7.06 -12.87
C THR A 18 5.55 -7.95 -14.12
N PRO A 19 6.65 -7.95 -14.87
CA PRO A 19 6.83 -8.88 -15.98
C PRO A 19 7.13 -10.32 -15.51
N ASP A 20 7.61 -10.48 -14.26
CA ASP A 20 8.03 -11.76 -13.70
C ASP A 20 7.47 -11.96 -12.28
N ILE A 21 6.24 -12.50 -12.24
CA ILE A 21 5.57 -12.85 -10.97
C ILE A 21 6.41 -13.85 -10.17
N ARG A 22 7.07 -14.80 -10.83
CA ARG A 22 7.81 -15.86 -10.15
C ARG A 22 8.99 -15.29 -9.36
N ALA A 23 9.78 -14.42 -9.97
CA ALA A 23 10.90 -13.77 -9.28
C ALA A 23 10.42 -12.96 -8.08
N CYS A 24 9.28 -12.28 -8.19
CA CYS A 24 8.68 -11.53 -7.08
C CYS A 24 8.21 -12.48 -5.96
N VAL A 25 7.53 -13.59 -6.31
CA VAL A 25 7.08 -14.59 -5.33
C VAL A 25 8.26 -15.18 -4.57
N GLU A 26 9.32 -15.63 -5.27
CA GLU A 26 10.52 -16.19 -4.66
C GLU A 26 11.19 -15.17 -3.69
N PHE A 27 11.25 -13.90 -4.07
CA PHE A 27 11.79 -12.83 -3.22
C PHE A 27 10.95 -12.61 -1.96
N TYR A 28 9.65 -12.42 -2.10
CA TYR A 28 8.78 -12.15 -0.94
C TYR A 28 8.64 -13.37 -0.02
N GLU A 29 8.64 -14.60 -0.56
CA GLU A 29 8.66 -15.82 0.26
C GLU A 29 9.97 -15.93 1.06
N GLN A 30 11.11 -15.54 0.50
CA GLN A 30 12.39 -15.44 1.24
C GLN A 30 12.29 -14.45 2.41
N LEU A 31 11.49 -13.40 2.28
CA LEU A 31 11.21 -12.44 3.35
C LEU A 31 10.14 -12.91 4.36
N GLY A 32 9.55 -14.09 4.15
CA GLY A 32 8.56 -14.68 5.05
C GLY A 32 7.10 -14.37 4.70
N PHE A 33 6.82 -13.80 3.54
CA PHE A 33 5.45 -13.70 3.03
C PHE A 33 4.93 -15.06 2.60
N THR A 34 3.63 -15.24 2.64
CA THR A 34 2.94 -16.47 2.19
C THR A 34 2.00 -16.15 1.04
N GLN A 35 1.83 -17.10 0.12
CA GLN A 35 0.85 -16.96 -0.94
C GLN A 35 -0.57 -17.06 -0.37
N ALA A 36 -1.39 -16.07 -0.68
CA ALA A 36 -2.80 -16.06 -0.33
C ALA A 36 -3.63 -16.73 -1.43
N ALA A 37 -4.70 -17.42 -1.03
CA ALA A 37 -5.67 -17.96 -1.98
C ALA A 37 -6.38 -16.81 -2.70
N THR A 38 -6.35 -16.82 -4.03
CA THR A 38 -7.09 -15.87 -4.87
C THR A 38 -8.42 -16.49 -5.27
N GLY A 39 -9.54 -15.84 -4.90
CA GLY A 39 -10.89 -16.28 -5.29
C GLY A 39 -11.32 -15.80 -6.68
N ASP A 40 -10.57 -14.90 -7.28
CA ASP A 40 -10.94 -14.20 -8.50
C ASP A 40 -10.17 -14.75 -9.71
N ALA A 41 -10.89 -15.02 -10.80
CA ALA A 41 -10.29 -15.32 -12.09
C ALA A 41 -10.07 -14.01 -12.85
N LEU A 42 -8.83 -13.51 -12.86
CA LEU A 42 -8.44 -12.38 -13.69
C LEU A 42 -8.09 -12.84 -15.10
N SER A 43 -8.18 -11.90 -16.05
CA SER A 43 -7.84 -12.16 -17.47
C SER A 43 -6.33 -12.22 -17.74
N HIS A 44 -5.50 -12.01 -16.72
CA HIS A 44 -4.03 -12.03 -16.78
C HIS A 44 -3.47 -12.83 -15.60
N PRO A 45 -2.21 -13.30 -15.67
CA PRO A 45 -1.55 -13.93 -14.54
C PRO A 45 -1.51 -12.99 -13.33
N TYR A 46 -1.88 -13.52 -12.18
CA TYR A 46 -2.03 -12.77 -10.94
C TYR A 46 -1.67 -13.64 -9.75
N GLY A 47 -1.03 -13.07 -8.75
CA GLY A 47 -0.71 -13.72 -7.48
C GLY A 47 -0.83 -12.74 -6.33
N VAL A 48 -1.22 -13.22 -5.16
CA VAL A 48 -1.25 -12.43 -3.93
C VAL A 48 -0.34 -13.04 -2.89
N LEU A 49 0.46 -12.19 -2.26
CA LEU A 49 1.30 -12.52 -1.14
C LEU A 49 0.87 -11.72 0.09
N SER A 50 1.00 -12.30 1.27
CA SER A 50 0.64 -11.64 2.52
C SER A 50 1.65 -11.92 3.62
N ASP A 51 1.86 -10.92 4.49
CA ASP A 51 2.55 -11.06 5.77
C ASP A 51 1.56 -11.16 6.95
N GLY A 52 0.27 -11.33 6.66
CA GLY A 52 -0.83 -11.32 7.64
C GLY A 52 -1.46 -9.94 7.87
N ARG A 53 -0.81 -8.85 7.46
CA ARG A 53 -1.33 -7.47 7.57
C ARG A 53 -1.48 -6.78 6.23
N LEU A 54 -0.49 -6.95 5.36
CA LEU A 54 -0.43 -6.40 4.02
C LEU A 54 -0.70 -7.50 3.00
N HIS A 55 -1.50 -7.19 1.98
CA HIS A 55 -1.62 -8.00 0.78
C HIS A 55 -0.91 -7.29 -0.37
N LEU A 56 -0.05 -8.03 -1.06
CA LEU A 56 0.65 -7.61 -2.26
C LEU A 56 0.05 -8.32 -3.46
N GLY A 57 -0.60 -7.58 -4.34
CA GLY A 57 -1.12 -8.09 -5.60
C GLY A 57 -0.07 -7.97 -6.70
N LEU A 58 0.38 -9.11 -7.25
CA LEU A 58 1.35 -9.17 -8.34
C LEU A 58 0.61 -9.40 -9.65
N HIS A 59 0.62 -8.44 -10.56
CA HIS A 59 -0.13 -8.49 -11.81
C HIS A 59 0.80 -8.50 -13.01
N GLN A 60 0.67 -9.51 -13.88
CA GLN A 60 1.45 -9.58 -15.12
C GLN A 60 0.70 -8.91 -16.27
N HIS A 61 0.50 -7.62 -16.15
CA HIS A 61 -0.05 -6.78 -17.21
C HIS A 61 0.45 -5.35 -17.10
N SER A 62 0.26 -4.55 -18.15
CA SER A 62 0.60 -3.13 -18.13
C SER A 62 -0.50 -2.34 -17.41
N ALA A 63 -0.15 -1.76 -16.27
CA ALA A 63 -1.02 -0.91 -15.46
C ALA A 63 -0.19 0.16 -14.74
N PRO A 64 -0.80 1.24 -14.25
CA PRO A 64 -0.15 2.12 -13.30
C PRO A 64 0.38 1.32 -12.11
N THR A 65 1.62 1.58 -11.71
CA THR A 65 2.28 0.82 -10.64
C THR A 65 3.15 1.73 -9.78
N PRO A 66 3.05 1.62 -8.43
CA PRO A 66 2.06 0.85 -7.70
C PRO A 66 0.67 1.49 -7.71
N THR A 67 -0.37 0.68 -7.48
CA THR A 67 -1.75 1.13 -7.29
C THR A 67 -2.23 0.75 -5.90
N LEU A 68 -2.90 1.67 -5.20
CA LEU A 68 -3.64 1.35 -3.98
C LEU A 68 -5.04 0.84 -4.38
N THR A 69 -5.29 -0.43 -4.15
CA THR A 69 -6.57 -1.06 -4.50
C THR A 69 -7.45 -1.19 -3.27
N PHE A 70 -8.66 -0.65 -3.38
CA PHE A 70 -9.69 -0.71 -2.35
C PHE A 70 -10.91 -1.47 -2.86
N VAL A 71 -11.75 -1.91 -1.93
CA VAL A 71 -13.02 -2.57 -2.23
C VAL A 71 -14.17 -1.92 -1.44
N ARG A 72 -15.31 -1.77 -2.08
CA ARG A 72 -16.54 -1.31 -1.43
C ARG A 72 -17.76 -1.88 -2.12
N PRO A 73 -18.91 -2.06 -1.42
CA PRO A 73 -20.18 -2.30 -2.06
C PRO A 73 -20.71 -1.01 -2.68
N GLY A 74 -21.39 -1.13 -3.83
CA GLY A 74 -22.07 -0.03 -4.49
C GLY A 74 -21.14 1.00 -5.12
N VAL A 75 -20.09 0.58 -5.82
CA VAL A 75 -19.15 1.46 -6.53
C VAL A 75 -19.90 2.41 -7.46
N GLY A 76 -20.82 1.89 -8.28
CA GLY A 76 -21.59 2.72 -9.21
C GLY A 76 -22.42 3.82 -8.52
N SER A 77 -23.03 3.52 -7.39
CA SER A 77 -23.81 4.48 -6.60
C SER A 77 -22.94 5.54 -5.91
N ALA A 78 -21.65 5.29 -5.74
CA ALA A 78 -20.70 6.22 -5.13
C ALA A 78 -20.13 7.25 -6.11
N VAL A 79 -20.21 7.05 -7.41
CA VAL A 79 -19.64 7.95 -8.43
C VAL A 79 -20.01 9.43 -8.22
N PRO A 80 -21.28 9.79 -7.92
CA PRO A 80 -21.62 11.19 -7.65
C PRO A 80 -20.88 11.78 -6.43
N ALA A 81 -20.55 10.97 -5.42
CA ALA A 81 -19.83 11.43 -4.24
C ALA A 81 -18.35 11.74 -4.55
N TYR A 82 -17.72 10.99 -5.45
CA TYR A 82 -16.37 11.31 -5.94
C TYR A 82 -16.37 12.64 -6.70
N ALA A 83 -17.35 12.85 -7.59
CA ALA A 83 -17.49 14.13 -8.29
C ALA A 83 -17.72 15.29 -7.32
N ALA A 84 -18.55 15.12 -6.28
CA ALA A 84 -18.79 16.12 -5.24
C ALA A 84 -17.53 16.43 -4.42
N ALA A 85 -16.64 15.45 -4.24
CA ALA A 85 -15.34 15.62 -3.61
C ALA A 85 -14.27 16.23 -4.55
N GLY A 86 -14.62 16.55 -5.80
CA GLY A 86 -13.70 17.10 -6.79
C GLY A 86 -12.70 16.08 -7.35
N ILE A 87 -12.98 14.79 -7.24
CA ILE A 87 -12.11 13.72 -7.72
C ILE A 87 -12.50 13.36 -9.16
N GLU A 88 -11.54 13.52 -10.07
CA GLU A 88 -11.67 13.15 -11.47
C GLU A 88 -11.35 11.65 -11.66
N LEU A 89 -12.32 10.91 -12.22
CA LEU A 89 -12.15 9.49 -12.48
C LEU A 89 -11.46 9.27 -13.83
N THR A 90 -10.35 8.54 -13.82
CA THR A 90 -9.62 8.10 -15.04
C THR A 90 -10.19 6.81 -15.60
N VAL A 91 -10.80 5.99 -14.74
CA VAL A 91 -11.56 4.78 -15.09
C VAL A 91 -12.92 4.86 -14.43
N CYS A 92 -13.98 4.58 -15.18
CA CYS A 92 -15.33 4.47 -14.66
C CYS A 92 -16.08 3.40 -15.46
N ARG A 93 -16.10 2.19 -14.92
CA ARG A 93 -16.87 1.06 -15.44
C ARG A 93 -17.96 0.71 -14.46
N THR A 94 -19.18 1.07 -14.75
CA THR A 94 -20.32 0.84 -13.86
C THR A 94 -21.53 0.39 -14.65
N GLY A 95 -22.28 -0.58 -14.12
CA GLY A 95 -23.49 -1.12 -14.75
C GLY A 95 -23.98 -2.39 -14.05
N GLU A 96 -25.14 -2.90 -14.48
CA GLU A 96 -25.75 -4.10 -13.88
C GLU A 96 -25.02 -5.38 -14.27
N ASP A 97 -24.50 -5.46 -15.50
CA ASP A 97 -23.88 -6.66 -16.07
C ASP A 97 -22.35 -6.57 -16.20
N VAL A 98 -21.73 -5.59 -15.53
CA VAL A 98 -20.29 -5.42 -15.56
C VAL A 98 -19.71 -5.48 -14.14
N PHE A 99 -18.45 -5.88 -14.05
CA PHE A 99 -17.71 -5.74 -12.80
C PHE A 99 -17.41 -4.26 -12.59
N ASN A 100 -18.05 -3.68 -11.57
CA ASN A 100 -17.93 -2.26 -11.32
C ASN A 100 -16.57 -1.92 -10.75
N GLU A 101 -15.90 -0.96 -11.39
CA GLU A 101 -14.64 -0.41 -10.96
C GLU A 101 -14.53 1.07 -11.28
N ILE A 102 -13.85 1.81 -10.44
CA ILE A 102 -13.40 3.17 -10.71
C ILE A 102 -11.92 3.31 -10.41
N GLY A 103 -11.26 4.19 -11.13
CA GLY A 103 -9.86 4.52 -10.95
C GLY A 103 -9.64 6.02 -11.01
N PHE A 104 -8.69 6.52 -10.24
CA PHE A 104 -8.27 7.91 -10.21
C PHE A 104 -6.81 8.00 -9.75
N SER A 105 -6.24 9.19 -9.79
CA SER A 105 -4.93 9.45 -9.19
C SER A 105 -5.02 10.61 -8.22
N ASP A 106 -4.19 10.58 -7.18
CA ASP A 106 -4.03 11.74 -6.32
C ASP A 106 -3.27 12.88 -7.05
N PRO A 107 -3.17 14.08 -6.46
CA PRO A 107 -2.48 15.21 -7.09
C PRO A 107 -1.00 14.98 -7.39
N PHE A 108 -0.40 13.95 -6.80
CA PHE A 108 1.03 13.61 -6.95
C PHE A 108 1.26 12.38 -7.82
N GLY A 109 0.19 11.86 -8.45
CA GLY A 109 0.25 10.77 -9.41
C GLY A 109 0.10 9.37 -8.81
N GLN A 110 -0.22 9.24 -7.51
CA GLN A 110 -0.50 7.94 -6.93
C GLN A 110 -1.82 7.39 -7.45
N ALA A 111 -1.75 6.26 -8.16
CA ALA A 111 -2.93 5.59 -8.69
C ALA A 111 -3.74 4.90 -7.58
N VAL A 112 -5.06 5.00 -7.70
CA VAL A 112 -6.03 4.37 -6.81
C VAL A 112 -7.09 3.66 -7.65
N THR A 113 -7.42 2.43 -7.27
CA THR A 113 -8.52 1.66 -7.85
C THR A 113 -9.51 1.26 -6.77
N VAL A 114 -10.80 1.37 -7.05
CA VAL A 114 -11.87 0.91 -6.17
C VAL A 114 -12.74 -0.09 -6.91
N LEU A 115 -12.82 -1.31 -6.36
CA LEU A 115 -13.51 -2.45 -6.94
C LEU A 115 -14.82 -2.73 -6.21
N GLU A 116 -15.80 -3.27 -6.92
CA GLU A 116 -17.06 -3.71 -6.34
C GLU A 116 -16.86 -4.94 -5.44
N ALA A 117 -17.32 -4.87 -4.20
CA ALA A 117 -17.40 -6.01 -3.30
C ALA A 117 -18.87 -6.30 -2.97
N ARG A 118 -19.39 -7.45 -3.39
CA ARG A 118 -20.77 -7.86 -3.08
C ARG A 118 -20.97 -8.20 -1.62
N THR A 119 -19.98 -8.85 -1.03
CA THR A 119 -19.91 -9.13 0.42
C THR A 119 -18.46 -8.96 0.86
N TYR A 120 -18.24 -8.10 1.83
CA TYR A 120 -16.93 -7.91 2.40
C TYR A 120 -16.85 -8.61 3.75
N SER A 121 -16.08 -9.70 3.80
CA SER A 121 -15.55 -10.23 5.05
C SER A 121 -14.05 -10.00 5.02
N PRO A 122 -13.49 -9.10 5.86
CA PRO A 122 -12.05 -8.96 5.93
C PRO A 122 -11.45 -10.32 6.30
N PRO A 123 -10.36 -10.75 5.66
CA PRO A 123 -9.62 -11.91 6.14
C PRO A 123 -9.22 -11.61 7.59
N ALA A 124 -9.38 -12.62 8.46
CA ALA A 124 -8.94 -12.49 9.84
C ALA A 124 -7.42 -12.22 9.81
N ARG A 125 -7.01 -11.09 10.40
CA ARG A 125 -5.58 -10.82 10.61
C ARG A 125 -5.06 -11.88 11.58
N THR A 126 -4.22 -12.78 11.11
CA THR A 126 -3.53 -13.72 11.99
C THR A 126 -2.33 -12.99 12.58
N ALA A 127 -2.38 -12.77 13.89
CA ALA A 127 -1.32 -12.08 14.64
C ALA A 127 0.05 -12.80 14.61
N THR A 128 0.11 -14.01 14.03
CA THR A 128 1.28 -14.89 14.03
C THR A 128 2.06 -14.91 12.72
N GLU A 129 1.54 -14.31 11.65
CA GLU A 129 2.21 -14.26 10.35
C GLU A 129 2.96 -12.93 10.20
N VAL A 130 4.08 -12.82 10.91
CA VAL A 130 4.98 -11.67 10.81
C VAL A 130 6.13 -12.04 9.88
N SER A 131 6.32 -11.26 8.82
CA SER A 131 7.48 -11.41 7.93
C SER A 131 8.80 -11.09 8.65
N LEU A 132 9.94 -11.40 8.03
CA LEU A 132 11.24 -10.96 8.51
C LEU A 132 11.40 -9.43 8.54
N LEU A 133 10.54 -8.70 7.84
CA LEU A 133 10.55 -7.24 7.76
C LEU A 133 10.03 -6.56 9.02
N GLY A 134 9.33 -7.29 9.90
CA GLY A 134 8.64 -6.73 11.07
C GLY A 134 7.17 -6.44 10.78
N ASP A 135 6.58 -5.53 11.54
CA ASP A 135 5.18 -5.16 11.40
C ASP A 135 5.01 -4.14 10.27
N PHE A 136 4.12 -4.42 9.32
CA PHE A 136 3.73 -3.43 8.32
C PHE A 136 3.07 -2.23 9.02
N ALA A 137 3.64 -1.06 8.82
CA ALA A 137 3.18 0.18 9.45
C ALA A 137 2.30 1.01 8.52
N GLN A 138 2.80 1.33 7.33
CA GLN A 138 2.11 2.25 6.42
C GLN A 138 2.66 2.16 4.99
N VAL A 139 1.90 2.71 4.04
CA VAL A 139 2.41 3.08 2.72
C VAL A 139 2.87 4.54 2.77
N SER A 140 4.13 4.81 2.46
CA SER A 140 4.67 6.18 2.41
C SER A 140 4.75 6.65 0.96
N LEU A 141 4.09 7.75 0.65
CA LEU A 141 3.89 8.30 -0.69
C LEU A 141 4.65 9.63 -0.85
N PRO A 142 5.31 9.88 -1.99
CA PRO A 142 5.95 11.18 -2.21
C PRO A 142 4.90 12.26 -2.48
N ALA A 143 4.98 13.40 -1.78
CA ALA A 143 4.16 14.58 -2.00
C ALA A 143 4.97 15.85 -1.74
N ALA A 144 4.94 16.78 -2.70
CA ALA A 144 5.63 18.05 -2.57
C ALA A 144 4.88 19.04 -1.64
N ASP A 145 3.56 18.85 -1.50
CA ASP A 145 2.66 19.69 -0.70
C ASP A 145 1.77 18.80 0.18
N PHE A 146 2.05 18.78 1.47
CA PHE A 146 1.31 17.97 2.44
C PHE A 146 -0.12 18.47 2.66
N ALA A 147 -0.36 19.77 2.56
CA ALA A 147 -1.70 20.33 2.70
C ALA A 147 -2.60 19.90 1.52
N ALA A 148 -2.07 19.91 0.31
CA ALA A 148 -2.79 19.40 -0.86
C ALA A 148 -3.06 17.90 -0.76
N ALA A 149 -2.09 17.11 -0.26
CA ALA A 149 -2.27 15.68 -0.01
C ALA A 149 -3.39 15.43 1.00
N GLN A 150 -3.36 16.12 2.14
CA GLN A 150 -4.40 16.03 3.16
C GLN A 150 -5.77 16.38 2.61
N ALA A 151 -5.91 17.51 1.94
CA ALA A 151 -7.19 17.97 1.38
C ALA A 151 -7.79 16.99 0.38
N PHE A 152 -6.96 16.23 -0.35
CA PHE A 152 -7.40 15.19 -1.27
C PHE A 152 -7.85 13.91 -0.57
N TRP A 153 -7.09 13.45 0.45
CA TRP A 153 -7.33 12.14 1.06
C TRP A 153 -8.37 12.15 2.19
N GLU A 154 -8.61 13.32 2.86
CA GLU A 154 -9.63 13.43 3.90
C GLU A 154 -11.06 13.10 3.41
N PRO A 155 -11.55 13.60 2.26
CA PRO A 155 -12.87 13.22 1.74
C PRO A 155 -12.99 11.72 1.40
N LEU A 156 -11.86 11.05 1.17
CA LEU A 156 -11.80 9.62 0.90
C LEU A 156 -11.96 8.76 2.15
N GLY A 157 -11.87 9.35 3.34
CA GLY A 157 -12.05 8.67 4.63
C GLY A 157 -10.79 8.52 5.46
N PHE A 158 -9.73 9.28 5.14
CA PHE A 158 -8.51 9.33 5.94
C PHE A 158 -8.54 10.52 6.91
N VAL A 159 -7.89 10.38 8.05
CA VAL A 159 -7.75 11.42 9.07
C VAL A 159 -6.27 11.75 9.22
N ALA A 160 -5.91 13.00 9.00
CA ALA A 160 -4.54 13.45 9.18
C ALA A 160 -4.17 13.58 10.67
N ALA A 161 -2.94 13.20 11.00
CA ALA A 161 -2.29 13.51 12.27
C ALA A 161 -1.36 14.72 12.09
N ASP A 162 -0.69 15.13 13.18
CA ASP A 162 0.34 16.17 13.11
C ASP A 162 1.54 15.68 12.29
N GLU A 163 2.19 16.62 11.58
CA GLU A 163 3.43 16.32 10.88
C GLU A 163 4.51 15.83 11.85
N ALA A 164 5.13 14.69 11.51
CA ALA A 164 6.26 14.14 12.22
C ALA A 164 7.57 14.49 11.52
N GLN A 165 8.64 14.69 12.31
CA GLN A 165 9.97 15.01 11.78
C GLN A 165 10.93 13.81 11.82
N GLU A 166 10.61 12.79 12.61
CA GLU A 166 11.40 11.57 12.76
C GLU A 166 10.68 10.35 12.14
N PRO A 167 11.39 9.46 11.49
CA PRO A 167 12.82 9.49 11.12
C PRO A 167 13.13 10.40 9.93
N TYR A 168 12.14 10.95 9.29
CA TYR A 168 12.15 11.96 8.22
C TYR A 168 10.85 12.76 8.29
N ALA A 169 10.83 13.94 7.69
CA ALA A 169 9.64 14.79 7.66
C ALA A 169 8.52 14.10 6.88
N HIS A 170 7.37 13.82 7.52
CA HIS A 170 6.22 13.21 6.90
C HIS A 170 4.90 13.62 7.56
N LEU A 171 3.82 13.54 6.81
CA LEU A 171 2.45 13.73 7.27
C LEU A 171 1.73 12.37 7.33
N PRO A 172 1.45 11.81 8.52
CA PRO A 172 0.67 10.58 8.64
C PRO A 172 -0.82 10.83 8.42
N LEU A 173 -1.49 9.91 7.73
CA LEU A 173 -2.95 9.82 7.64
C LEU A 173 -3.39 8.40 7.93
N THR A 174 -4.44 8.26 8.71
CA THR A 174 -4.99 6.95 9.10
C THR A 174 -6.39 6.74 8.59
N SER A 175 -6.72 5.50 8.28
CA SER A 175 -8.08 5.01 8.07
C SER A 175 -8.29 3.70 8.83
N ASP A 176 -9.53 3.20 8.87
CA ASP A 176 -9.84 1.93 9.56
C ASP A 176 -9.07 0.72 9.00
N THR A 177 -8.53 0.82 7.77
CA THR A 177 -7.97 -0.34 7.05
C THR A 177 -6.57 -0.14 6.50
N LEU A 178 -6.08 1.08 6.41
CA LEU A 178 -4.76 1.41 5.90
C LEU A 178 -4.25 2.71 6.53
N ASP A 179 -3.01 2.69 6.97
CA ASP A 179 -2.25 3.89 7.28
C ASP A 179 -1.40 4.28 6.07
N ILE A 180 -1.43 5.56 5.72
CA ILE A 180 -0.56 6.15 4.71
C ILE A 180 0.23 7.29 5.32
N ALA A 181 1.36 7.65 4.73
CA ALA A 181 2.07 8.87 5.08
C ALA A 181 2.59 9.55 3.82
N PHE A 182 2.71 10.87 3.87
CA PHE A 182 3.30 11.63 2.79
C PHE A 182 4.68 12.11 3.19
N HIS A 183 5.68 11.86 2.35
CA HIS A 183 7.06 12.36 2.53
C HIS A 183 7.45 13.26 1.38
N GLN A 184 8.43 14.12 1.62
CA GLN A 184 8.95 15.00 0.57
C GLN A 184 9.71 14.19 -0.50
N PRO A 185 9.52 14.47 -1.82
CA PRO A 185 10.24 13.77 -2.89
C PRO A 185 11.77 13.81 -2.75
N ARG A 186 12.31 14.87 -2.11
CA ARG A 186 13.74 14.96 -1.79
C ARG A 186 14.24 13.91 -0.79
N THR A 187 13.33 13.31 0.00
CA THR A 187 13.65 12.19 0.90
C THR A 187 13.72 10.90 0.10
N PHE A 188 12.70 10.64 -0.69
CA PHE A 188 12.63 9.52 -1.62
C PHE A 188 11.61 9.83 -2.73
N GLU A 189 11.88 9.46 -3.97
CA GLU A 189 11.07 9.89 -5.12
C GLU A 189 9.90 8.92 -5.43
N ARG A 190 9.86 7.76 -4.76
CA ARG A 190 8.90 6.69 -5.05
C ARG A 190 8.09 6.33 -3.80
N PRO A 191 6.93 5.67 -3.95
CA PRO A 191 6.24 5.03 -2.84
C PRO A 191 7.13 4.00 -2.12
N MET A 192 6.97 3.89 -0.81
CA MET A 192 7.65 2.91 0.04
C MET A 192 6.64 2.17 0.90
N LEU A 193 6.81 0.86 1.06
CA LEU A 193 6.17 0.09 2.13
C LEU A 193 7.05 0.19 3.38
N VAL A 194 6.50 0.68 4.47
CA VAL A 194 7.24 0.92 5.72
C VAL A 194 6.91 -0.17 6.72
N PHE A 195 7.95 -0.79 7.27
CA PHE A 195 7.85 -1.80 8.31
C PHE A 195 8.59 -1.34 9.56
N ARG A 196 8.09 -1.71 10.74
CA ARG A 196 8.68 -1.35 12.02
C ARG A 196 8.90 -2.57 12.90
N SER A 197 9.94 -2.52 13.71
CA SER A 197 10.17 -3.52 14.76
C SER A 197 11.12 -2.97 15.82
N ALA A 198 10.85 -3.23 17.10
CA ALA A 198 11.78 -2.95 18.17
C ALA A 198 13.09 -3.75 18.04
N ALA A 199 13.08 -4.88 17.31
CA ALA A 199 14.26 -5.70 17.04
C ALA A 199 14.76 -5.56 15.59
N MET A 200 14.55 -4.43 14.93
CA MET A 200 14.85 -4.27 13.50
C MET A 200 16.32 -4.52 13.17
N ALA A 201 17.25 -4.08 14.01
CA ALA A 201 18.67 -4.34 13.81
C ALA A 201 19.01 -5.83 13.66
N ALA A 202 18.39 -6.70 14.49
CA ALA A 202 18.57 -8.15 14.40
C ALA A 202 17.92 -8.73 13.13
N ARG A 203 16.78 -8.19 12.70
CA ARG A 203 16.11 -8.58 11.45
C ARG A 203 16.94 -8.21 10.22
N VAL A 204 17.48 -7.00 10.19
CA VAL A 204 18.38 -6.53 9.12
C VAL A 204 19.63 -7.40 9.04
N ALA A 205 20.24 -7.76 10.19
CA ALA A 205 21.37 -8.69 10.20
C ALA A 205 20.97 -10.06 9.61
N ARG A 206 19.80 -10.59 9.99
CA ARG A 206 19.29 -11.85 9.44
C ARG A 206 19.03 -11.80 7.93
N LEU A 207 18.48 -10.70 7.42
CA LEU A 207 18.29 -10.49 5.97
C LEU A 207 19.64 -10.47 5.24
N GLY A 208 20.66 -9.85 5.82
CA GLY A 208 22.02 -9.87 5.28
C GLY A 208 22.61 -11.28 5.21
N GLU A 209 22.40 -12.12 6.25
CA GLU A 209 22.81 -13.54 6.25
C GLU A 209 22.10 -14.35 5.14
N LEU A 210 20.88 -13.98 4.77
CA LEU A 210 20.13 -14.58 3.67
C LEU A 210 20.56 -14.05 2.30
N GLY A 211 21.51 -13.12 2.25
CA GLY A 211 22.00 -12.53 1.01
C GLY A 211 21.06 -11.50 0.39
N VAL A 212 20.12 -10.95 1.15
CA VAL A 212 19.24 -9.89 0.67
C VAL A 212 20.04 -8.60 0.54
N GLU A 213 20.02 -8.00 -0.64
CA GLU A 213 20.74 -6.76 -0.93
C GLU A 213 20.08 -5.56 -0.22
N MET A 214 20.93 -4.74 0.44
CA MET A 214 20.51 -3.50 1.08
C MET A 214 20.88 -2.32 0.19
N LEU A 215 19.91 -1.45 -0.05
CA LEU A 215 20.11 -0.21 -0.80
C LEU A 215 20.54 0.94 0.14
N PRO A 216 21.13 2.01 -0.42
CA PRO A 216 21.35 3.24 0.35
C PRO A 216 20.04 3.77 0.92
N LEU A 217 20.07 4.13 2.22
CA LEU A 217 18.89 4.67 2.89
C LEU A 217 18.47 6.02 2.30
N PRO A 218 17.15 6.33 2.33
CA PRO A 218 16.64 7.64 1.99
C PRO A 218 17.29 8.75 2.81
N ARG A 219 17.38 9.95 2.23
CA ARG A 219 18.01 11.08 2.88
C ARG A 219 17.38 11.39 4.23
N GLY A 220 18.22 11.54 5.26
CA GLY A 220 17.81 11.89 6.62
C GLY A 220 17.59 10.67 7.52
N ILE A 221 17.52 9.46 6.97
CA ILE A 221 17.36 8.23 7.77
C ILE A 221 18.75 7.73 8.19
N ARG A 222 18.91 7.44 9.48
CA ARG A 222 20.15 6.91 10.05
C ARG A 222 20.22 5.40 9.84
N ALA A 223 21.44 4.87 9.70
CA ALA A 223 21.65 3.44 9.48
C ALA A 223 21.51 2.56 10.74
N ASP A 224 21.20 3.18 11.89
CA ASP A 224 21.12 2.52 13.21
C ASP A 224 19.97 1.49 13.27
N GLY A 225 20.18 0.30 12.71
CA GLY A 225 19.18 -0.76 12.64
C GLY A 225 18.12 -0.57 11.54
N ASN A 226 18.23 0.46 10.72
CA ASN A 226 17.35 0.72 9.60
C ASN A 226 17.93 0.18 8.29
N ALA A 227 17.06 -0.20 7.34
CA ALA A 227 17.48 -0.64 6.01
C ALA A 227 16.45 -0.29 4.94
N LEU A 228 16.91 -0.25 3.70
CA LEU A 228 16.06 -0.16 2.51
C LEU A 228 16.34 -1.35 1.62
N LEU A 229 15.29 -2.02 1.17
CA LEU A 229 15.34 -3.10 0.19
C LEU A 229 14.56 -2.67 -1.06
N GLU A 230 14.84 -3.35 -2.17
CA GLU A 230 14.02 -3.24 -3.38
C GLU A 230 13.64 -4.63 -3.87
N ALA A 231 12.35 -4.84 -4.09
CA ALA A 231 11.84 -6.07 -4.67
C ALA A 231 12.06 -6.11 -6.20
N PRO A 232 12.02 -7.29 -6.84
CA PRO A 232 12.18 -7.41 -8.30
C PRO A 232 11.15 -6.63 -9.12
N ASP A 233 10.00 -6.31 -8.54
CA ASP A 233 8.96 -5.45 -9.14
C ASP A 233 9.25 -3.94 -8.98
N GLY A 234 10.33 -3.57 -8.30
CA GLY A 234 10.72 -2.18 -8.03
C GLY A 234 10.11 -1.59 -6.76
N THR A 235 9.34 -2.37 -5.98
CA THR A 235 8.79 -1.89 -4.71
C THR A 235 9.89 -1.65 -3.68
N ALA A 236 9.90 -0.44 -3.11
CA ALA A 236 10.81 -0.08 -2.03
C ALA A 236 10.25 -0.51 -0.67
N LEU A 237 11.04 -1.22 0.12
CA LEU A 237 10.70 -1.73 1.44
C LEU A 237 11.60 -1.04 2.47
N LEU A 238 11.06 -0.10 3.23
CA LEU A 238 11.79 0.64 4.26
C LEU A 238 11.58 -0.01 5.62
N LEU A 239 12.67 -0.43 6.24
CA LEU A 239 12.70 -1.06 7.54
C LEU A 239 13.18 -0.06 8.58
N LEU A 240 12.39 0.19 9.62
CA LEU A 240 12.68 1.18 10.64
C LEU A 240 12.73 0.55 12.04
N GLN A 241 13.77 0.88 12.78
CA GLN A 241 13.88 0.56 14.21
C GLN A 241 12.83 1.34 14.99
N GLY A 242 12.07 0.66 15.84
CA GLY A 242 11.05 1.24 16.70
C GLY A 242 9.76 0.42 16.75
N GLU A 243 8.86 0.80 17.64
CA GLU A 243 7.52 0.21 17.75
C GLU A 243 6.55 0.94 16.80
N ASN A 244 5.45 0.24 16.46
CA ASN A 244 4.34 0.82 15.69
C ASN A 244 3.45 1.68 16.57
#